data_537e18fbb84540ab3a950d71fbb784aa
#
_entry.id   537e18fbb84540ab3a950d71fbb784aa
#
_cell.length_a   1.000
_cell.length_b   1.000
_cell.length_c   1.000
_cell.angle_alpha   90.00
_cell.angle_beta   90.00
_cell.angle_gamma   90.00
#
_symmetry.space_group_name_H-M   'P 1'
#
loop_
_entity.id
_entity.type
_entity.pdbx_description
1 polymer ?
#
loop_
_entity_poly.entity_id
_entity_poly.type
_entity_poly.pdbx_seq_one_letter_code
_entity_poly.pdbx_strand_id
1 'polypeptide(L)'
;MWTRALGATGLEVTPLAFGAFKIGRNQGTKYPRSYELPDEDQVKGLLDHVLDLGISYIDTAPAYGISENLIGTILAERSGEFVLSTKVGETFEDGRSRFDFSAAATRDSVARSAGRLSRDVLDLVFVHSDGNDLAIQDDSGVVETLVEMKAEGLVKAIGFSGKTVAGTRRALDWSDVLMVEYHRDDRSHEQVMDEAHARGLGVVVKKGLASGRLPPTEAIGFVLDHPGVSSLIVGSLDPDHLAENVAAVDCFGGSESG
;
A
#
# COMPACT_ATOMS: atom_id res chain seq x y z
N MET A 1 16.98 6.99 -4.28
CA MET A 1 16.30 5.93 -5.08
C MET A 1 15.58 6.60 -6.25
N TRP A 2 15.53 5.99 -7.44
CA TRP A 2 14.76 6.47 -8.59
C TRP A 2 13.25 6.32 -8.37
N THR A 3 12.41 6.97 -9.21
CA THR A 3 10.94 6.91 -9.10
C THR A 3 10.31 6.32 -10.35
N ARG A 4 9.09 5.82 -10.20
CA ARG A 4 8.19 5.38 -11.26
C ARG A 4 6.87 6.13 -11.14
N ALA A 5 6.24 6.42 -12.28
CA ALA A 5 4.87 6.92 -12.28
C ALA A 5 3.91 5.86 -11.69
N LEU A 6 3.01 6.29 -10.83
CA LEU A 6 1.94 5.44 -10.31
C LEU A 6 0.75 5.46 -11.28
N GLY A 7 0.92 4.81 -12.42
CA GLY A 7 -0.04 4.89 -13.53
C GLY A 7 -0.23 6.33 -14.00
N ALA A 8 -1.46 6.69 -14.37
CA ALA A 8 -1.84 8.03 -14.83
C ALA A 8 -2.28 8.97 -13.70
N THR A 9 -1.97 8.66 -12.42
CA THR A 9 -2.41 9.45 -11.25
C THR A 9 -1.71 10.78 -11.09
N GLY A 10 -0.58 10.98 -11.76
CA GLY A 10 0.33 12.13 -11.55
C GLY A 10 1.20 12.00 -10.28
N LEU A 11 1.10 10.87 -9.55
CA LEU A 11 1.95 10.57 -8.40
C LEU A 11 3.20 9.81 -8.86
N GLU A 12 4.35 10.18 -8.28
CA GLU A 12 5.62 9.49 -8.46
C GLU A 12 5.97 8.72 -7.18
N VAL A 13 6.32 7.44 -7.29
CA VAL A 13 6.64 6.57 -6.17
C VAL A 13 7.97 5.84 -6.39
N THR A 14 8.68 5.54 -5.31
CA THR A 14 9.85 4.67 -5.38
C THR A 14 9.46 3.23 -5.68
N PRO A 15 10.28 2.44 -6.39
CA PRO A 15 10.01 1.03 -6.67
C PRO A 15 9.83 0.17 -5.42
N LEU A 16 10.39 0.61 -4.30
CA LEU A 16 10.18 0.04 -2.97
C LEU A 16 9.36 1.01 -2.13
N ALA A 17 8.30 0.51 -1.51
CA ALA A 17 7.46 1.22 -0.57
C ALA A 17 7.57 0.62 0.84
N PHE A 18 7.40 1.46 1.87
CA PHE A 18 7.34 0.99 3.24
C PHE A 18 5.91 0.62 3.66
N GLY A 19 5.70 -0.65 4.03
CA GLY A 19 4.45 -1.13 4.58
C GLY A 19 4.40 -0.99 6.10
N ALA A 20 3.56 -0.09 6.59
CA ALA A 20 3.53 0.35 7.98
C ALA A 20 2.69 -0.55 8.93
N PHE A 21 2.33 -1.77 8.52
CA PHE A 21 1.53 -2.69 9.34
C PHE A 21 2.21 -2.96 10.71
N LYS A 22 3.51 -3.27 10.68
CA LYS A 22 4.23 -3.75 11.87
C LYS A 22 4.46 -2.67 12.93
N ILE A 23 4.41 -1.39 12.58
CA ILE A 23 4.58 -0.32 13.57
C ILE A 23 3.33 -0.08 14.41
N GLY A 24 2.15 -0.54 13.97
CA GLY A 24 0.89 -0.27 14.67
C GLY A 24 0.10 -1.49 15.11
N ARG A 25 0.39 -2.69 14.58
CA ARG A 25 -0.39 -3.90 14.87
C ARG A 25 0.47 -5.15 14.92
N ASN A 26 0.30 -5.95 15.98
CA ASN A 26 0.96 -7.25 16.14
C ASN A 26 -0.01 -8.41 16.41
N GLN A 27 -1.33 -8.15 16.42
CA GLN A 27 -2.36 -9.15 16.67
C GLN A 27 -3.08 -9.57 15.38
N GLY A 28 -3.53 -10.82 15.31
CA GLY A 28 -4.23 -11.35 14.14
C GLY A 28 -3.34 -11.38 12.88
N THR A 29 -2.05 -11.57 13.05
CA THR A 29 -1.06 -11.55 11.98
C THR A 29 -0.88 -12.94 11.36
N LYS A 30 -0.49 -12.98 10.07
CA LYS A 30 -0.15 -14.22 9.35
C LYS A 30 1.38 -14.46 9.30
N TYR A 31 2.16 -13.69 10.08
CA TYR A 31 3.61 -13.87 10.12
C TYR A 31 4.00 -15.13 10.90
N PRO A 32 5.09 -15.83 10.49
CA PRO A 32 5.55 -17.06 11.13
C PRO A 32 6.02 -16.85 12.58
N ARG A 33 6.44 -15.64 12.91
CA ARG A 33 6.94 -15.25 14.25
C ARG A 33 6.15 -14.07 14.76
N SER A 34 5.82 -14.11 16.05
CA SER A 34 5.30 -12.95 16.77
C SER A 34 6.40 -11.90 16.93
N TYR A 35 6.00 -10.65 17.07
CA TYR A 35 6.89 -9.53 17.36
C TYR A 35 6.19 -8.60 18.35
N GLU A 36 6.98 -7.85 19.10
CA GLU A 36 6.49 -6.77 19.98
C GLU A 36 6.31 -5.49 19.16
N LEU A 37 5.33 -4.68 19.54
CA LEU A 37 5.19 -3.36 18.93
C LEU A 37 6.38 -2.49 19.39
N PRO A 38 7.01 -1.78 18.45
CA PRO A 38 8.05 -0.81 18.82
C PRO A 38 7.43 0.34 19.61
N ASP A 39 8.21 0.95 20.48
CA ASP A 39 7.84 2.21 21.12
C ASP A 39 7.92 3.39 20.14
N GLU A 40 7.46 4.58 20.56
CA GLU A 40 7.35 5.74 19.69
C GLU A 40 8.72 6.23 19.20
N ASP A 41 9.76 6.18 20.04
CA ASP A 41 11.13 6.59 19.67
C ASP A 41 11.72 5.63 18.64
N GLN A 42 11.48 4.33 18.78
CA GLN A 42 11.87 3.32 17.81
C GLN A 42 11.14 3.51 16.46
N VAL A 43 9.82 3.80 16.50
CA VAL A 43 9.05 4.10 15.30
C VAL A 43 9.57 5.37 14.62
N LYS A 44 9.86 6.41 15.41
CA LYS A 44 10.42 7.65 14.88
C LYS A 44 11.75 7.40 14.16
N GLY A 45 12.68 6.71 14.82
CA GLY A 45 13.97 6.36 14.20
C GLY A 45 13.81 5.53 12.93
N LEU A 46 12.86 4.58 12.91
CA LEU A 46 12.57 3.75 11.74
C LEU A 46 11.97 4.56 10.58
N LEU A 47 10.97 5.43 10.85
CA LEU A 47 10.34 6.24 9.81
C LEU A 47 11.27 7.29 9.22
N ASP A 48 12.11 7.93 10.06
CA ASP A 48 13.16 8.82 9.59
C ASP A 48 14.15 8.06 8.68
N HIS A 49 14.60 6.88 9.12
CA HIS A 49 15.48 6.03 8.32
C HIS A 49 14.87 5.61 6.97
N VAL A 50 13.57 5.29 6.93
CA VAL A 50 12.85 4.98 5.68
C VAL A 50 12.96 6.12 4.68
N LEU A 51 12.71 7.36 5.11
CA LEU A 51 12.81 8.53 4.23
C LEU A 51 14.26 8.85 3.87
N ASP A 52 15.19 8.69 4.80
CA ASP A 52 16.64 8.93 4.58
C ASP A 52 17.26 7.91 3.60
N LEU A 53 16.71 6.68 3.53
CA LEU A 53 17.04 5.71 2.47
C LEU A 53 16.46 6.10 1.09
N GLY A 54 15.66 7.17 1.02
CA GLY A 54 15.03 7.66 -0.20
C GLY A 54 13.76 6.88 -0.58
N ILE A 55 13.14 6.14 0.35
CA ILE A 55 11.82 5.54 0.13
C ILE A 55 10.77 6.65 0.22
N SER A 56 10.08 6.94 -0.88
CA SER A 56 9.08 8.02 -0.96
C SER A 56 7.65 7.53 -1.11
N TYR A 57 7.39 6.29 -0.71
CA TYR A 57 6.03 5.76 -0.65
C TYR A 57 5.80 4.96 0.63
N ILE A 58 4.77 5.33 1.40
CA ILE A 58 4.37 4.67 2.65
C ILE A 58 2.92 4.18 2.53
N ASP A 59 2.69 2.90 2.84
CA ASP A 59 1.35 2.28 2.86
C ASP A 59 0.90 1.97 4.28
N THR A 60 -0.28 2.46 4.65
CA THR A 60 -0.91 2.19 5.94
C THR A 60 -2.40 1.79 5.78
N ALA A 61 -3.12 1.64 6.89
CA ALA A 61 -4.56 1.39 6.93
C ALA A 61 -5.14 1.64 8.32
N PRO A 62 -6.44 1.97 8.46
CA PRO A 62 -7.15 1.94 9.75
C PRO A 62 -7.06 0.59 10.45
N ALA A 63 -7.00 -0.50 9.69
CA ALA A 63 -6.83 -1.86 10.20
C ALA A 63 -5.43 -2.15 10.78
N TYR A 64 -4.45 -1.24 10.65
CA TYR A 64 -3.09 -1.42 11.16
C TYR A 64 -2.89 -0.83 12.56
N GLY A 65 -3.94 -0.84 13.39
CA GLY A 65 -3.91 -0.35 14.76
C GLY A 65 -3.60 1.15 14.86
N ILE A 66 -2.50 1.51 15.50
CA ILE A 66 -2.11 2.91 15.72
C ILE A 66 -1.21 3.49 14.61
N SER A 67 -0.97 2.73 13.53
CA SER A 67 -0.01 3.10 12.48
C SER A 67 -0.30 4.47 11.85
N GLU A 68 -1.56 4.80 11.53
CA GLU A 68 -1.94 6.10 10.97
C GLU A 68 -1.58 7.26 11.92
N ASN A 69 -1.85 7.12 13.21
CA ASN A 69 -1.54 8.15 14.19
C ASN A 69 -0.02 8.37 14.31
N LEU A 70 0.77 7.29 14.36
CA LEU A 70 2.22 7.38 14.43
C LEU A 70 2.81 8.08 13.21
N ILE A 71 2.38 7.71 12.00
CA ILE A 71 2.83 8.36 10.77
C ILE A 71 2.46 9.84 10.77
N GLY A 72 1.20 10.17 11.07
CA GLY A 72 0.70 11.54 11.03
C GLY A 72 1.36 12.45 12.08
N THR A 73 1.73 11.92 13.25
CA THR A 73 2.42 12.67 14.30
C THR A 73 3.91 12.82 14.00
N ILE A 74 4.58 11.71 13.68
CA ILE A 74 6.04 11.68 13.54
C ILE A 74 6.50 12.36 12.26
N LEU A 75 5.80 12.14 11.14
CA LEU A 75 6.19 12.64 9.83
C LEU A 75 5.42 13.92 9.40
N ALA A 76 4.73 14.60 10.30
CA ALA A 76 3.96 15.80 9.97
C ALA A 76 4.79 16.86 9.22
N GLU A 77 6.01 17.15 9.71
CA GLU A 77 6.92 18.15 9.13
C GLU A 77 7.60 17.68 7.82
N ARG A 78 7.66 16.35 7.61
CA ARG A 78 8.23 15.71 6.40
C ARG A 78 7.15 15.26 5.41
N SER A 79 5.92 15.71 5.60
CA SER A 79 4.74 15.24 4.85
C SER A 79 4.81 15.45 3.33
N GLY A 80 5.62 16.36 2.84
CA GLY A 80 5.87 16.59 1.41
C GLY A 80 6.90 15.66 0.77
N GLU A 81 7.58 14.81 1.54
CA GLU A 81 8.68 13.98 1.05
C GLU A 81 8.19 12.61 0.54
N PHE A 82 6.93 12.23 0.76
CA PHE A 82 6.42 10.92 0.39
C PHE A 82 4.94 10.93 -0.03
N VAL A 83 4.61 10.00 -0.90
CA VAL A 83 3.22 9.61 -1.23
C VAL A 83 2.73 8.68 -0.13
N LEU A 84 1.48 8.87 0.30
CA LEU A 84 0.87 8.11 1.37
C LEU A 84 -0.39 7.40 0.88
N SER A 85 -0.45 6.07 1.03
CA SER A 85 -1.70 5.34 0.85
C SER A 85 -2.30 4.89 2.17
N THR A 86 -3.62 4.96 2.27
CA THR A 86 -4.40 4.31 3.31
C THR A 86 -5.57 3.52 2.71
N LYS A 87 -6.45 3.01 3.55
CA LYS A 87 -7.51 2.08 3.10
C LYS A 87 -8.85 2.41 3.76
N VAL A 88 -9.92 1.91 3.15
CA VAL A 88 -11.27 1.92 3.71
C VAL A 88 -11.86 0.51 3.71
N GLY A 89 -12.90 0.31 4.50
CA GLY A 89 -13.66 -0.95 4.55
C GLY A 89 -13.29 -1.84 5.72
N GLU A 90 -12.01 -1.90 6.14
CA GLU A 90 -11.57 -2.69 7.30
C GLU A 90 -11.13 -1.80 8.45
N THR A 91 -11.63 -2.07 9.65
CA THR A 91 -11.11 -1.57 10.93
C THR A 91 -10.65 -2.73 11.80
N PHE A 92 -9.77 -2.47 12.76
CA PHE A 92 -9.30 -3.48 13.70
C PHE A 92 -9.42 -2.94 15.11
N GLU A 93 -10.32 -3.56 15.89
CA GLU A 93 -10.63 -3.18 17.27
C GLU A 93 -10.78 -4.43 18.12
N ASP A 94 -10.29 -4.41 19.34
CA ASP A 94 -10.39 -5.52 20.32
C ASP A 94 -9.90 -6.87 19.77
N GLY A 95 -8.80 -6.84 18.99
CA GLY A 95 -8.21 -8.05 18.40
C GLY A 95 -8.99 -8.64 17.21
N ARG A 96 -9.98 -7.92 16.66
CA ARG A 96 -10.84 -8.40 15.58
C ARG A 96 -10.94 -7.40 14.44
N SER A 97 -10.92 -7.90 13.21
CA SER A 97 -11.28 -7.12 12.02
C SER A 97 -12.80 -7.01 11.92
N ARG A 98 -13.26 -5.80 11.60
CA ARG A 98 -14.65 -5.50 11.24
C ARG A 98 -14.65 -4.89 9.84
N PHE A 99 -15.67 -5.21 9.06
CA PHE A 99 -15.79 -4.74 7.68
C PHE A 99 -17.10 -3.99 7.50
N ASP A 100 -17.01 -2.79 6.94
CA ASP A 100 -18.16 -1.98 6.52
C ASP A 100 -17.78 -1.18 5.27
N PHE A 101 -18.43 -1.50 4.16
CA PHE A 101 -18.20 -0.89 2.84
C PHE A 101 -19.33 0.07 2.45
N SER A 102 -20.22 0.43 3.38
CA SER A 102 -21.29 1.40 3.11
C SER A 102 -20.73 2.79 2.79
N ALA A 103 -21.50 3.58 2.05
CA ALA A 103 -21.15 4.96 1.71
C ALA A 103 -20.83 5.81 2.95
N ALA A 104 -21.64 5.69 4.01
CA ALA A 104 -21.43 6.43 5.25
C ALA A 104 -20.12 6.01 5.94
N ALA A 105 -19.87 4.71 6.12
CA ALA A 105 -18.64 4.19 6.73
C ALA A 105 -17.39 4.57 5.91
N THR A 106 -17.49 4.61 4.59
CA THR A 106 -16.41 5.02 3.69
C THR A 106 -16.03 6.48 3.90
N ARG A 107 -17.00 7.40 3.88
CA ARG A 107 -16.76 8.84 4.13
C ARG A 107 -16.18 9.09 5.52
N ASP A 108 -16.74 8.44 6.55
CA ASP A 108 -16.24 8.53 7.92
C ASP A 108 -14.81 7.98 8.06
N SER A 109 -14.50 6.89 7.36
CA SER A 109 -13.17 6.29 7.38
C SER A 109 -12.13 7.23 6.76
N VAL A 110 -12.41 7.80 5.57
CA VAL A 110 -11.52 8.76 4.91
C VAL A 110 -11.29 9.99 5.79
N ALA A 111 -12.34 10.55 6.37
CA ALA A 111 -12.22 11.73 7.25
C ALA A 111 -11.37 11.43 8.50
N ARG A 112 -11.58 10.27 9.14
CA ARG A 112 -10.76 9.84 10.29
C ARG A 112 -9.30 9.61 9.90
N SER A 113 -9.05 8.96 8.77
CA SER A 113 -7.68 8.72 8.26
C SER A 113 -6.98 10.04 7.94
N ALA A 114 -7.66 10.99 7.30
CA ALA A 114 -7.12 12.32 7.02
C ALA A 114 -6.69 13.04 8.32
N GLY A 115 -7.55 13.01 9.34
CA GLY A 115 -7.22 13.57 10.66
C GLY A 115 -6.06 12.89 11.36
N ARG A 116 -6.01 11.53 11.37
CA ARG A 116 -4.93 10.76 11.99
C ARG A 116 -3.59 10.96 11.29
N LEU A 117 -3.61 11.07 9.98
CA LEU A 117 -2.43 11.23 9.12
C LEU A 117 -1.99 12.69 8.97
N SER A 118 -2.72 13.64 9.57
CA SER A 118 -2.45 15.08 9.47
C SER A 118 -2.38 15.56 8.00
N ARG A 119 -3.36 15.13 7.19
CA ARG A 119 -3.47 15.46 5.77
C ARG A 119 -4.83 16.07 5.45
N ASP A 120 -4.87 17.20 4.73
CA ASP A 120 -6.13 17.76 4.23
C ASP A 120 -6.67 16.95 3.05
N VAL A 121 -5.78 16.41 2.22
CA VAL A 121 -6.08 15.58 1.05
C VAL A 121 -5.24 14.31 1.13
N LEU A 122 -5.87 13.15 1.00
CA LEU A 122 -5.17 11.87 0.94
C LEU A 122 -4.64 11.60 -0.47
N ASP A 123 -3.41 11.11 -0.59
CA ASP A 123 -2.81 10.85 -1.90
C ASP A 123 -3.47 9.65 -2.58
N LEU A 124 -3.66 8.54 -1.85
CA LEU A 124 -4.24 7.31 -2.39
C LEU A 124 -5.05 6.56 -1.32
N VAL A 125 -6.27 6.18 -1.67
CA VAL A 125 -7.14 5.39 -0.80
C VAL A 125 -7.56 4.10 -1.50
N PHE A 126 -7.24 2.95 -0.89
CA PHE A 126 -7.65 1.64 -1.39
C PHE A 126 -8.91 1.13 -0.68
N VAL A 127 -9.76 0.43 -1.39
CA VAL A 127 -10.72 -0.49 -0.77
C VAL A 127 -9.97 -1.72 -0.26
N HIS A 128 -10.08 -2.02 1.05
CA HIS A 128 -9.42 -3.16 1.71
C HIS A 128 -10.37 -4.34 1.78
N SER A 129 -10.33 -5.21 0.80
CA SER A 129 -11.30 -6.29 0.64
C SER A 129 -11.26 -7.34 1.77
N ASP A 130 -12.44 -7.83 2.15
CA ASP A 130 -12.62 -9.03 3.00
C ASP A 130 -12.50 -10.35 2.21
N GLY A 131 -12.57 -10.29 0.86
CA GLY A 131 -12.54 -11.41 -0.08
C GLY A 131 -13.80 -11.55 -0.92
N ASN A 132 -14.88 -10.86 -0.58
CA ASN A 132 -16.10 -10.81 -1.38
C ASN A 132 -15.99 -9.71 -2.46
N ASP A 133 -14.87 -9.72 -3.18
CA ASP A 133 -14.41 -8.62 -4.04
C ASP A 133 -15.46 -8.06 -5.00
N LEU A 134 -16.28 -8.91 -5.64
CA LEU A 134 -17.31 -8.47 -6.58
C LEU A 134 -18.47 -7.78 -5.86
N ALA A 135 -19.00 -8.42 -4.80
CA ALA A 135 -20.11 -7.84 -4.03
C ALA A 135 -19.72 -6.50 -3.36
N ILE A 136 -18.47 -6.37 -2.90
CA ILE A 136 -17.96 -5.10 -2.37
C ILE A 136 -18.04 -4.00 -3.44
N GLN A 137 -17.65 -4.30 -4.67
CA GLN A 137 -17.61 -3.30 -5.74
C GLN A 137 -18.98 -2.99 -6.33
N ASP A 138 -19.86 -3.99 -6.43
CA ASP A 138 -21.11 -3.86 -7.17
C ASP A 138 -22.32 -3.52 -6.26
N ASP A 139 -22.26 -3.85 -4.95
CA ASP A 139 -23.45 -3.82 -4.09
C ASP A 139 -23.32 -2.94 -2.83
N SER A 140 -22.11 -2.40 -2.50
CA SER A 140 -21.89 -1.79 -1.18
C SER A 140 -21.94 -0.25 -1.16
N GLY A 141 -21.74 0.40 -2.30
CA GLY A 141 -21.64 1.86 -2.44
C GLY A 141 -20.24 2.44 -2.16
N VAL A 142 -19.23 1.62 -1.81
CA VAL A 142 -17.87 2.10 -1.54
C VAL A 142 -17.21 2.70 -2.78
N VAL A 143 -17.43 2.11 -3.96
CA VAL A 143 -16.81 2.55 -5.22
C VAL A 143 -17.34 3.94 -5.60
N GLU A 144 -18.65 4.09 -5.68
CA GLU A 144 -19.31 5.35 -6.00
C GLU A 144 -18.87 6.46 -5.04
N THR A 145 -18.82 6.14 -3.74
CA THR A 145 -18.41 7.09 -2.71
C THR A 145 -16.95 7.54 -2.89
N LEU A 146 -16.03 6.63 -3.18
CA LEU A 146 -14.63 7.00 -3.42
C LEU A 146 -14.48 7.82 -4.71
N VAL A 147 -15.22 7.50 -5.77
CA VAL A 147 -15.25 8.29 -7.02
C VAL A 147 -15.75 9.72 -6.75
N GLU A 148 -16.82 9.87 -5.97
CA GLU A 148 -17.32 11.18 -5.54
C GLU A 148 -16.26 11.95 -4.73
N MET A 149 -15.66 11.32 -3.71
CA MET A 149 -14.66 11.96 -2.85
C MET A 149 -13.40 12.38 -3.63
N LYS A 150 -13.03 11.63 -4.68
CA LYS A 150 -11.98 12.03 -5.61
C LYS A 150 -12.40 13.26 -6.42
N ALA A 151 -13.62 13.31 -6.92
CA ALA A 151 -14.15 14.47 -7.63
C ALA A 151 -14.28 15.71 -6.73
N GLU A 152 -14.55 15.52 -5.44
CA GLU A 152 -14.56 16.56 -4.39
C GLU A 152 -13.16 17.07 -4.02
N GLY A 153 -12.09 16.38 -4.46
CA GLY A 153 -10.69 16.73 -4.19
C GLY A 153 -10.21 16.29 -2.79
N LEU A 154 -10.94 15.42 -2.10
CA LEU A 154 -10.55 14.88 -0.78
C LEU A 154 -9.53 13.76 -0.88
N VAL A 155 -9.47 13.10 -2.04
CA VAL A 155 -8.55 12.01 -2.37
C VAL A 155 -8.00 12.24 -3.78
N LYS A 156 -6.67 12.13 -3.99
CA LYS A 156 -6.06 12.31 -5.32
C LYS A 156 -6.25 11.10 -6.23
N ALA A 157 -6.09 9.88 -5.67
CA ALA A 157 -6.22 8.63 -6.40
C ALA A 157 -6.96 7.57 -5.57
N ILE A 158 -7.68 6.69 -6.24
CA ILE A 158 -8.44 5.60 -5.60
C ILE A 158 -7.98 4.25 -6.13
N GLY A 159 -8.06 3.20 -5.30
CA GLY A 159 -7.58 1.90 -5.70
C GLY A 159 -8.32 0.74 -5.06
N PHE A 160 -7.95 -0.47 -5.48
CA PHE A 160 -8.51 -1.72 -4.96
C PHE A 160 -7.41 -2.67 -4.48
N SER A 161 -7.47 -3.05 -3.21
CA SER A 161 -6.63 -4.09 -2.61
C SER A 161 -7.41 -5.39 -2.50
N GLY A 162 -7.55 -6.07 -3.63
CA GLY A 162 -8.34 -7.30 -3.78
C GLY A 162 -7.67 -8.55 -3.25
N LYS A 163 -8.44 -9.65 -3.26
CA LYS A 163 -8.01 -11.00 -2.92
C LYS A 163 -8.23 -12.00 -4.06
N THR A 164 -9.05 -11.66 -5.04
CA THR A 164 -9.41 -12.53 -6.16
C THR A 164 -9.04 -11.88 -7.50
N VAL A 165 -8.65 -12.69 -8.48
CA VAL A 165 -8.37 -12.22 -9.84
C VAL A 165 -9.60 -11.57 -10.47
N ALA A 166 -10.79 -12.15 -10.25
CA ALA A 166 -12.05 -11.62 -10.79
C ALA A 166 -12.37 -10.23 -10.23
N GLY A 167 -12.24 -10.05 -8.90
CA GLY A 167 -12.44 -8.75 -8.27
C GLY A 167 -11.39 -7.71 -8.68
N THR A 168 -10.14 -8.12 -8.80
CA THR A 168 -9.06 -7.24 -9.29
C THR A 168 -9.33 -6.80 -10.73
N ARG A 169 -9.81 -7.71 -11.61
CA ARG A 169 -10.18 -7.37 -12.99
C ARG A 169 -11.38 -6.42 -13.03
N ARG A 170 -12.39 -6.62 -12.17
CA ARG A 170 -13.55 -5.70 -12.07
C ARG A 170 -13.11 -4.28 -11.69
N ALA A 171 -12.08 -4.16 -10.84
CA ALA A 171 -11.55 -2.87 -10.42
C ALA A 171 -10.85 -2.06 -11.53
N LEU A 172 -10.46 -2.69 -12.65
CA LEU A 172 -9.92 -1.98 -13.81
C LEU A 172 -10.85 -0.92 -14.40
N ASP A 173 -12.15 -1.03 -14.12
CA ASP A 173 -13.16 -0.14 -14.72
C ASP A 173 -13.36 1.17 -13.94
N TRP A 174 -12.86 1.26 -12.70
CA TRP A 174 -13.09 2.41 -11.84
C TRP A 174 -11.86 2.89 -11.06
N SER A 175 -10.88 2.02 -10.79
CA SER A 175 -9.72 2.37 -9.98
C SER A 175 -8.59 3.00 -10.80
N ASP A 176 -7.77 3.82 -10.14
CA ASP A 176 -6.53 4.36 -10.70
C ASP A 176 -5.35 3.42 -10.42
N VAL A 177 -5.43 2.66 -9.30
CA VAL A 177 -4.33 1.81 -8.82
C VAL A 177 -4.86 0.47 -8.33
N LEU A 178 -4.20 -0.60 -8.70
CA LEU A 178 -4.44 -1.94 -8.16
C LEU A 178 -3.37 -2.30 -7.13
N MET A 179 -3.77 -2.95 -6.03
CA MET A 179 -2.84 -3.56 -5.07
C MET A 179 -3.04 -5.07 -5.07
N VAL A 180 -2.07 -5.81 -5.58
CA VAL A 180 -2.14 -7.25 -5.82
C VAL A 180 -1.06 -8.03 -5.09
N GLU A 181 -1.32 -9.30 -4.80
CA GLU A 181 -0.28 -10.26 -4.41
C GLU A 181 0.38 -10.81 -5.68
N TYR A 182 1.71 -10.70 -5.77
CA TYR A 182 2.47 -11.20 -6.90
C TYR A 182 3.90 -11.53 -6.48
N HIS A 183 4.33 -12.75 -6.74
CA HIS A 183 5.68 -13.24 -6.53
C HIS A 183 5.91 -14.51 -7.37
N ARG A 184 7.15 -15.01 -7.46
CA ARG A 184 7.49 -16.14 -8.34
C ARG A 184 6.64 -17.41 -8.12
N ASP A 185 6.15 -17.63 -6.89
CA ASP A 185 5.35 -18.82 -6.54
C ASP A 185 3.82 -18.55 -6.66
N ASP A 186 3.41 -17.30 -6.88
CA ASP A 186 2.01 -16.91 -7.17
C ASP A 186 1.97 -15.81 -8.23
N ARG A 187 1.64 -16.20 -9.45
CA ARG A 187 1.52 -15.34 -10.62
C ARG A 187 0.06 -15.18 -11.08
N SER A 188 -0.90 -15.51 -10.23
CA SER A 188 -2.33 -15.54 -10.57
C SER A 188 -2.86 -14.20 -11.07
N HIS A 189 -2.30 -13.09 -10.61
CA HIS A 189 -2.71 -11.73 -11.01
C HIS A 189 -1.95 -11.18 -12.22
N GLU A 190 -0.96 -11.89 -12.78
CA GLU A 190 -0.08 -11.37 -13.83
C GLU A 190 -0.85 -10.84 -15.03
N GLN A 191 -1.78 -11.61 -15.58
CA GLN A 191 -2.59 -11.17 -16.72
C GLN A 191 -3.37 -9.88 -16.44
N VAL A 192 -3.92 -9.73 -15.22
CA VAL A 192 -4.66 -8.53 -14.84
C VAL A 192 -3.73 -7.33 -14.60
N MET A 193 -2.49 -7.58 -14.21
CA MET A 193 -1.45 -6.54 -14.14
C MET A 193 -1.06 -6.04 -15.53
N ASP A 194 -0.95 -6.93 -16.53
CA ASP A 194 -0.75 -6.54 -17.93
C ASP A 194 -1.91 -5.69 -18.47
N GLU A 195 -3.15 -6.10 -18.17
CA GLU A 195 -4.35 -5.34 -18.55
C GLU A 195 -4.38 -3.94 -17.89
N ALA A 196 -3.98 -3.85 -16.61
CA ALA A 196 -3.86 -2.60 -15.88
C ALA A 196 -2.80 -1.67 -16.50
N HIS A 197 -1.62 -2.21 -16.78
CA HIS A 197 -0.53 -1.48 -17.44
C HIS A 197 -0.95 -0.93 -18.80
N ALA A 198 -1.59 -1.74 -19.64
CA ALA A 198 -2.07 -1.34 -20.94
C ALA A 198 -3.13 -0.23 -20.87
N ARG A 199 -3.87 -0.13 -19.76
CA ARG A 199 -4.87 0.93 -19.50
C ARG A 199 -4.30 2.15 -18.77
N GLY A 200 -3.01 2.13 -18.41
CA GLY A 200 -2.37 3.22 -17.68
C GLY A 200 -2.69 3.26 -16.17
N LEU A 201 -3.17 2.16 -15.58
CA LEU A 201 -3.35 2.07 -14.13
C LEU A 201 -2.02 1.80 -13.42
N GLY A 202 -1.87 2.32 -12.21
CA GLY A 202 -0.75 1.94 -11.34
C GLY A 202 -0.93 0.53 -10.78
N VAL A 203 0.17 -0.20 -10.60
CA VAL A 203 0.15 -1.49 -9.90
C VAL A 203 1.13 -1.45 -8.73
N VAL A 204 0.60 -1.71 -7.54
CA VAL A 204 1.36 -1.85 -6.30
C VAL A 204 1.32 -3.31 -5.88
N VAL A 205 2.49 -3.89 -5.64
CA VAL A 205 2.58 -5.30 -5.22
C VAL A 205 2.69 -5.38 -3.70
N LYS A 206 1.81 -6.16 -3.09
CA LYS A 206 1.89 -6.60 -1.70
C LYS A 206 2.39 -8.04 -1.63
N LYS A 207 3.06 -8.41 -0.51
CA LYS A 207 3.56 -9.77 -0.25
C LYS A 207 4.54 -10.31 -1.32
N GLY A 208 5.22 -9.47 -2.09
CA GLY A 208 6.16 -9.90 -3.11
C GLY A 208 7.29 -10.81 -2.60
N LEU A 209 7.60 -10.74 -1.29
CA LEU A 209 8.54 -11.64 -0.62
C LEU A 209 7.84 -12.88 -0.01
N ALA A 210 6.61 -13.21 -0.43
CA ALA A 210 5.79 -14.29 0.12
C ALA A 210 5.72 -14.28 1.66
N SER A 211 5.56 -13.10 2.27
CA SER A 211 5.58 -12.88 3.73
C SER A 211 6.92 -13.25 4.39
N GLY A 212 8.04 -13.03 3.69
CA GLY A 212 9.40 -13.30 4.19
C GLY A 212 9.89 -14.72 3.97
N ARG A 213 9.22 -15.50 3.11
CA ARG A 213 9.65 -16.87 2.74
C ARG A 213 10.62 -16.91 1.57
N LEU A 214 10.62 -15.87 0.74
CA LEU A 214 11.51 -15.76 -0.41
C LEU A 214 12.74 -14.91 -0.09
N PRO A 215 13.93 -15.25 -0.66
CA PRO A 215 15.10 -14.40 -0.55
C PRO A 215 14.84 -13.01 -1.11
N PRO A 216 15.13 -11.93 -0.35
CA PRO A 216 14.72 -10.57 -0.72
C PRO A 216 15.23 -10.14 -2.10
N THR A 217 16.51 -10.26 -2.38
CA THR A 217 17.12 -9.78 -3.64
C THR A 217 16.47 -10.38 -4.87
N GLU A 218 16.29 -11.72 -4.88
CA GLU A 218 15.66 -12.42 -6.01
C GLU A 218 14.18 -12.06 -6.15
N ALA A 219 13.47 -11.96 -5.01
CA ALA A 219 12.04 -11.67 -5.01
C ALA A 219 11.75 -10.22 -5.45
N ILE A 220 12.56 -9.26 -5.01
CA ILE A 220 12.46 -7.85 -5.42
C ILE A 220 12.73 -7.75 -6.94
N GLY A 221 13.81 -8.33 -7.42
CA GLY A 221 14.13 -8.35 -8.85
C GLY A 221 12.99 -8.93 -9.69
N PHE A 222 12.47 -10.11 -9.31
CA PHE A 222 11.35 -10.75 -9.99
C PHE A 222 10.11 -9.84 -10.08
N VAL A 223 9.74 -9.17 -8.98
CA VAL A 223 8.55 -8.32 -8.95
C VAL A 223 8.75 -7.05 -9.80
N LEU A 224 9.93 -6.42 -9.70
CA LEU A 224 10.22 -5.18 -10.39
C LEU A 224 10.53 -5.36 -11.89
N ASP A 225 10.84 -6.58 -12.33
CA ASP A 225 11.01 -6.93 -13.74
C ASP A 225 9.68 -6.84 -14.52
N HIS A 226 8.54 -6.93 -13.84
CA HIS A 226 7.24 -6.77 -14.48
C HIS A 226 6.99 -5.29 -14.83
N PRO A 227 6.81 -4.93 -16.11
CA PRO A 227 6.78 -3.53 -16.57
C PRO A 227 5.60 -2.72 -16.00
N GLY A 228 4.51 -3.39 -15.62
CA GLY A 228 3.33 -2.75 -15.02
C GLY A 228 3.50 -2.40 -13.54
N VAL A 229 4.53 -2.92 -12.85
CA VAL A 229 4.70 -2.66 -11.41
C VAL A 229 5.27 -1.28 -11.16
N SER A 230 4.52 -0.45 -10.46
CA SER A 230 4.99 0.87 -10.00
C SER A 230 5.79 0.77 -8.70
N SER A 231 5.36 -0.06 -7.74
CA SER A 231 6.03 -0.19 -6.45
C SER A 231 5.75 -1.54 -5.78
N LEU A 232 6.72 -2.01 -5.00
CA LEU A 232 6.63 -3.18 -4.13
C LEU A 232 6.60 -2.75 -2.66
N ILE A 233 5.53 -3.10 -1.93
CA ILE A 233 5.42 -2.82 -0.49
C ILE A 233 6.18 -3.88 0.32
N VAL A 234 7.13 -3.43 1.11
CA VAL A 234 7.89 -4.26 2.07
C VAL A 234 7.77 -3.67 3.47
N GLY A 235 7.45 -4.50 4.44
CA GLY A 235 7.36 -4.11 5.86
C GLY A 235 8.46 -4.77 6.68
N SER A 236 9.32 -3.97 7.32
CA SER A 236 10.32 -4.43 8.28
C SER A 236 10.37 -3.49 9.48
N LEU A 237 10.68 -4.04 10.68
CA LEU A 237 11.08 -3.26 11.87
C LEU A 237 12.59 -3.16 12.00
N ASP A 238 13.32 -3.85 11.14
CA ASP A 238 14.78 -3.88 11.13
C ASP A 238 15.31 -2.93 10.06
N PRO A 239 16.05 -1.86 10.44
CA PRO A 239 16.62 -0.90 9.51
C PRO A 239 17.61 -1.51 8.53
N ASP A 240 18.40 -2.51 8.95
CA ASP A 240 19.38 -3.17 8.09
C ASP A 240 18.68 -3.94 6.97
N HIS A 241 17.58 -4.62 7.26
CA HIS A 241 16.77 -5.27 6.23
C HIS A 241 16.16 -4.28 5.23
N LEU A 242 15.81 -3.05 5.67
CA LEU A 242 15.33 -2.01 4.75
C LEU A 242 16.46 -1.54 3.83
N ALA A 243 17.65 -1.30 4.38
CA ALA A 243 18.83 -0.91 3.61
C ALA A 243 19.23 -1.99 2.58
N GLU A 244 19.20 -3.27 2.96
CA GLU A 244 19.44 -4.41 2.06
C GLU A 244 18.42 -4.45 0.91
N ASN A 245 17.14 -4.23 1.20
CA ASN A 245 16.09 -4.20 0.19
C ASN A 245 16.27 -3.02 -0.78
N VAL A 246 16.67 -1.84 -0.29
CA VAL A 246 16.99 -0.67 -1.12
C VAL A 246 18.19 -0.97 -2.02
N ALA A 247 19.26 -1.57 -1.48
CA ALA A 247 20.41 -1.97 -2.27
C ALA A 247 20.06 -2.97 -3.38
N ALA A 248 19.12 -3.89 -3.12
CA ALA A 248 18.62 -4.82 -4.14
C ALA A 248 17.88 -4.08 -5.28
N VAL A 249 17.10 -3.04 -4.96
CA VAL A 249 16.43 -2.18 -5.97
C VAL A 249 17.44 -1.41 -6.81
N ASP A 250 18.47 -0.83 -6.19
CA ASP A 250 19.49 -0.03 -6.90
C ASP A 250 20.31 -0.91 -7.87
N CYS A 251 20.60 -2.15 -7.49
CA CYS A 251 21.25 -3.13 -8.39
C CYS A 251 20.36 -3.43 -9.62
N PHE A 252 19.06 -3.48 -9.46
CA PHE A 252 18.11 -3.72 -10.55
C PHE A 252 18.03 -2.51 -11.50
N GLY A 253 17.88 -1.29 -10.96
CA GLY A 253 17.78 -0.06 -11.77
C GLY A 253 19.06 0.30 -12.54
N GLY A 254 20.23 -0.13 -12.08
CA GLY A 254 21.51 0.07 -12.79
C GLY A 254 21.65 -0.71 -14.10
N SER A 255 20.80 -1.72 -14.33
CA SER A 255 20.81 -2.54 -15.55
C SER A 255 19.98 -1.96 -16.72
N GLU A 256 19.11 -0.98 -16.46
CA GLU A 256 18.28 -0.34 -17.50
C GLU A 256 18.93 0.90 -18.16
N SER A 257 20.11 1.33 -17.69
CA SER A 257 20.82 2.51 -18.17
C SER A 257 22.00 2.22 -19.10
N GLY A 258 22.08 0.98 -19.66
CA GLY A 258 23.15 0.52 -20.53
C GLY A 258 22.72 0.38 -21.99
#